data_6e6e4b687624a03833d8f05c80ccf1f6
#
_entry.id   6e6e4b687624a03833d8f05c80ccf1f6
#
_cell.length_a   1.000
_cell.length_b   1.000
_cell.length_c   1.000
_cell.angle_alpha   90.00
_cell.angle_beta   90.00
_cell.angle_gamma   90.00
#
_symmetry.space_group_name_H-M   'P 1'
#
loop_
_entity.id
_entity.type
_entity.pdbx_description
1 polymer ?
#
loop_
_entity_poly.entity_id
_entity_poly.type
_entity_poly.pdbx_seq_one_letter_code
_entity_poly.pdbx_strand_id
1 'polypeptide(L)'
;ITEDAARAHVYFLADDLLEGRRAGERGSRIAKQYIISQIRQAGLKPLLGDSYEQPFEACAVQKLKRGVRYYVNADSIANIKKGVYQSMALSNVLAVLPGKKTDEYVVVGAHLDHEGVYNDVAGDKIYNGADDNASGVAAVLQIMKAFVASGVQPERTVVFAFWDGEEIGLLGS
;
A
#
# COMPACT_ATOMS: atom_id res chain seq x y z
N ILE A 1 3.93 -19.30 9.98
CA ILE A 1 2.74 -18.85 9.25
C ILE A 1 1.58 -19.75 9.67
N THR A 2 0.49 -19.17 10.13
CA THR A 2 -0.74 -19.87 10.51
C THR A 2 -1.94 -19.26 9.82
N GLU A 3 -3.00 -20.03 9.62
CA GLU A 3 -4.26 -19.55 9.05
C GLU A 3 -4.88 -18.43 9.89
N ASP A 4 -4.93 -18.60 11.22
CA ASP A 4 -5.50 -17.62 12.13
C ASP A 4 -4.77 -16.27 12.07
N ALA A 5 -3.43 -16.30 11.97
CA ALA A 5 -2.65 -15.09 11.86
C ALA A 5 -2.90 -14.36 10.52
N ALA A 6 -3.05 -15.10 9.41
CA ALA A 6 -3.41 -14.53 8.12
C ALA A 6 -4.84 -13.97 8.15
N ARG A 7 -5.80 -14.72 8.69
CA ARG A 7 -7.20 -14.29 8.86
C ARG A 7 -7.31 -13.00 9.66
N ALA A 8 -6.55 -12.86 10.75
CA ALA A 8 -6.59 -11.66 11.59
C ALA A 8 -6.20 -10.39 10.81
N HIS A 9 -5.21 -10.50 9.91
CA HIS A 9 -4.86 -9.38 9.04
C HIS A 9 -5.96 -9.04 8.05
N VAL A 10 -6.56 -10.07 7.40
CA VAL A 10 -7.64 -9.87 6.42
C VAL A 10 -8.87 -9.26 7.09
N TYR A 11 -9.29 -9.78 8.23
CA TYR A 11 -10.45 -9.25 8.97
C TYR A 11 -10.28 -7.80 9.36
N PHE A 12 -9.07 -7.40 9.83
CA PHE A 12 -8.81 -6.00 10.13
C PHE A 12 -8.85 -5.13 8.87
N LEU A 13 -8.13 -5.54 7.81
CA LEU A 13 -7.98 -4.72 6.61
C LEU A 13 -9.28 -4.61 5.80
N ALA A 14 -10.12 -5.64 5.83
CA ALA A 14 -11.41 -5.66 5.15
C ALA A 14 -12.60 -5.26 6.04
N ASP A 15 -12.33 -4.70 7.24
CA ASP A 15 -13.39 -4.21 8.11
C ASP A 15 -14.02 -2.92 7.55
N ASP A 16 -15.33 -2.76 7.73
CA ASP A 16 -16.10 -1.59 7.29
C ASP A 16 -15.54 -0.26 7.82
N LEU A 17 -14.90 -0.28 8.99
CA LEU A 17 -14.25 0.90 9.58
C LEU A 17 -13.12 1.46 8.72
N LEU A 18 -12.58 0.66 7.81
CA LEU A 18 -11.56 1.12 6.86
C LEU A 18 -12.17 1.67 5.56
N GLU A 19 -13.50 1.71 5.45
CA GLU A 19 -14.19 2.40 4.35
C GLU A 19 -13.66 1.98 2.96
N GLY A 20 -13.31 0.68 2.81
CA GLY A 20 -12.74 0.14 1.58
C GLY A 20 -11.37 0.70 1.18
N ARG A 21 -10.62 1.31 2.08
CA ARG A 21 -9.20 1.72 1.94
C ARG A 21 -8.85 2.52 0.69
N ARG A 22 -9.76 3.35 0.18
CA ARG A 22 -9.47 4.13 -1.04
C ARG A 22 -8.22 4.97 -0.88
N ALA A 23 -7.37 4.97 -1.93
CA ALA A 23 -6.11 5.69 -1.96
C ALA A 23 -6.28 7.18 -1.59
N GLY A 24 -5.44 7.67 -0.66
CA GLY A 24 -5.51 9.05 -0.16
C GLY A 24 -6.60 9.34 0.86
N GLU A 25 -7.54 8.41 1.11
CA GLU A 25 -8.62 8.57 2.06
C GLU A 25 -8.27 8.07 3.48
N ARG A 26 -9.22 8.23 4.42
CA ARG A 26 -9.02 7.88 5.83
C ARG A 26 -8.71 6.39 6.02
N GLY A 27 -9.45 5.51 5.36
CA GLY A 27 -9.27 4.06 5.48
C GLY A 27 -7.89 3.59 5.04
N SER A 28 -7.37 4.11 3.92
CA SER A 28 -6.01 3.84 3.47
C SER A 28 -4.95 4.29 4.50
N ARG A 29 -5.13 5.47 5.12
CA ARG A 29 -4.22 5.93 6.18
C ARG A 29 -4.23 5.03 7.42
N ILE A 30 -5.40 4.51 7.81
CA ILE A 30 -5.51 3.55 8.93
C ILE A 30 -4.80 2.24 8.57
N ALA A 31 -5.02 1.73 7.35
CA ALA A 31 -4.35 0.52 6.87
C ALA A 31 -2.82 0.66 6.90
N LYS A 32 -2.27 1.80 6.45
CA LYS A 32 -0.83 2.09 6.52
C LYS A 32 -0.31 2.03 7.95
N GLN A 33 -0.98 2.69 8.90
CA GLN A 33 -0.55 2.67 10.30
C GLN A 33 -0.62 1.27 10.91
N TYR A 34 -1.62 0.49 10.54
CA TYR A 34 -1.70 -0.91 10.91
C TYR A 34 -0.50 -1.70 10.39
N ILE A 35 -0.20 -1.60 9.10
CA ILE A 35 0.94 -2.27 8.46
C ILE A 35 2.25 -1.85 9.13
N ILE A 36 2.47 -0.55 9.35
CA ILE A 36 3.65 -0.02 10.03
C ILE A 36 3.77 -0.59 11.45
N SER A 37 2.65 -0.74 12.18
CA SER A 37 2.67 -1.35 13.50
C SER A 37 3.16 -2.80 13.48
N GLN A 38 2.74 -3.57 12.48
CA GLN A 38 3.18 -4.96 12.28
C GLN A 38 4.66 -5.05 11.91
N ILE A 39 5.15 -4.12 11.07
CA ILE A 39 6.57 -4.03 10.70
C ILE A 39 7.43 -3.71 11.93
N ARG A 40 7.00 -2.72 12.73
CA ARG A 40 7.69 -2.35 13.99
C ARG A 40 7.72 -3.51 14.98
N GLN A 41 6.62 -4.23 15.13
CA GLN A 41 6.54 -5.42 15.99
C GLN A 41 7.53 -6.50 15.54
N ALA A 42 7.73 -6.66 14.24
CA ALA A 42 8.73 -7.57 13.67
C ALA A 42 10.17 -7.07 13.82
N GLY A 43 10.40 -5.82 14.23
CA GLY A 43 11.74 -5.25 14.42
C GLY A 43 12.45 -4.82 13.15
N LEU A 44 11.75 -4.77 12.01
CA LEU A 44 12.35 -4.32 10.74
C LEU A 44 12.51 -2.80 10.72
N LYS A 45 13.43 -2.33 9.87
CA LYS A 45 13.75 -0.92 9.69
C LYS A 45 13.07 -0.36 8.44
N PRO A 46 12.87 0.97 8.38
CA PRO A 46 12.47 1.63 7.14
C PRO A 46 13.52 1.40 6.04
N LEU A 47 13.07 1.37 4.78
CA LEU A 47 13.99 1.31 3.64
C LEU A 47 14.66 2.67 3.38
N LEU A 48 13.94 3.77 3.59
CA LEU A 48 14.37 5.13 3.26
C LEU A 48 14.39 6.01 4.53
N GLY A 49 15.59 6.36 5.00
CA GLY A 49 15.76 7.22 6.17
C GLY A 49 15.06 6.68 7.43
N ASP A 50 14.30 7.53 8.13
CA ASP A 50 13.64 7.20 9.40
C ASP A 50 12.14 6.92 9.26
N SER A 51 11.58 7.04 8.05
CA SER A 51 10.16 6.82 7.77
C SER A 51 9.92 5.51 7.03
N TYR A 52 8.88 4.79 7.43
CA TYR A 52 8.39 3.64 6.67
C TYR A 52 7.58 4.08 5.44
N GLU A 53 7.11 5.32 5.40
CA GLU A 53 6.35 5.85 4.29
C GLU A 53 7.27 6.48 3.24
N GLN A 54 7.08 6.10 1.99
CA GLN A 54 7.65 6.73 0.80
C GLN A 54 6.56 7.62 0.18
N PRO A 55 6.56 8.93 0.45
CA PRO A 55 5.52 9.82 -0.04
C PRO A 55 5.70 10.11 -1.54
N PHE A 56 4.56 10.27 -2.23
CA PHE A 56 4.52 10.78 -3.59
C PHE A 56 3.22 11.56 -3.85
N GLU A 57 3.25 12.43 -4.84
CA GLU A 57 2.08 13.19 -5.27
C GLU A 57 1.46 12.56 -6.51
N ALA A 58 0.14 12.42 -6.51
CA ALA A 58 -0.63 12.11 -7.70
C ALA A 58 -1.55 13.30 -8.04
N CYS A 59 -1.65 13.64 -9.32
CA CYS A 59 -2.59 14.65 -9.81
C CYS A 59 -3.68 13.99 -10.65
N ALA A 60 -4.93 14.15 -10.22
CA ALA A 60 -6.12 13.71 -10.94
C ALA A 60 -6.63 14.80 -11.87
N VAL A 61 -6.92 14.46 -13.12
CA VAL A 61 -7.47 15.35 -14.12
C VAL A 61 -8.70 14.74 -14.74
N GLN A 62 -9.83 15.45 -14.66
CA GLN A 62 -11.06 15.05 -15.34
C GLN A 62 -10.91 15.23 -16.87
N LYS A 63 -11.14 14.17 -17.62
CA LYS A 63 -11.16 14.20 -19.10
C LYS A 63 -12.59 13.99 -19.61
N LEU A 64 -13.11 14.94 -20.38
CA LEU A 64 -14.52 15.04 -20.82
C LEU A 64 -15.16 13.76 -21.37
N LYS A 65 -14.37 12.82 -21.92
CA LYS A 65 -14.88 11.56 -22.50
C LYS A 65 -14.18 10.30 -21.98
N ARG A 66 -13.25 10.45 -21.04
CA ARG A 66 -12.34 9.35 -20.63
C ARG A 66 -12.26 9.16 -19.11
N GLY A 67 -13.15 9.80 -18.34
CA GLY A 67 -13.12 9.73 -16.88
C GLY A 67 -11.93 10.48 -16.27
N VAL A 68 -11.53 10.11 -15.08
CA VAL A 68 -10.39 10.67 -14.37
C VAL A 68 -9.10 9.99 -14.83
N ARG A 69 -8.04 10.76 -15.03
CA ARG A 69 -6.68 10.25 -15.24
C ARG A 69 -5.77 10.75 -14.14
N TYR A 70 -4.91 9.88 -13.67
CA TYR A 70 -3.93 10.16 -12.62
C TYR A 70 -2.52 10.24 -13.21
N TYR A 71 -1.70 11.12 -12.65
CA TYR A 71 -0.33 11.38 -13.08
C TYR A 71 0.57 11.51 -11.85
N VAL A 72 1.71 10.84 -11.86
CA VAL A 72 2.73 10.87 -10.79
C VAL A 72 4.08 11.39 -11.28
N ASN A 73 4.30 11.46 -12.58
CA ASN A 73 5.53 11.97 -13.14
C ASN A 73 5.66 13.49 -12.93
N ALA A 74 6.80 13.96 -12.41
CA ALA A 74 7.03 15.35 -12.04
C ALA A 74 6.81 16.34 -13.21
N ASP A 75 7.26 16.00 -14.41
CA ASP A 75 7.09 16.87 -15.60
C ASP A 75 5.62 16.98 -16.02
N SER A 76 4.89 15.85 -15.95
CA SER A 76 3.45 15.83 -16.19
C SER A 76 2.71 16.66 -15.17
N ILE A 77 3.05 16.51 -13.87
CA ILE A 77 2.45 17.27 -12.76
C ILE A 77 2.71 18.77 -12.95
N ALA A 78 3.92 19.20 -13.28
CA ALA A 78 4.26 20.60 -13.51
C ALA A 78 3.41 21.24 -14.62
N ASN A 79 3.09 20.48 -15.67
CA ASN A 79 2.21 20.94 -16.76
C ASN A 79 0.74 20.96 -16.32
N ILE A 80 0.28 19.95 -15.58
CA ILE A 80 -1.10 19.80 -15.10
C ILE A 80 -1.45 20.92 -14.13
N LYS A 81 -0.55 21.30 -13.23
CA LYS A 81 -0.74 22.37 -12.25
C LYS A 81 -1.01 23.74 -12.85
N LYS A 82 -0.87 23.91 -14.16
CA LYS A 82 -1.31 25.12 -14.92
C LYS A 82 -2.81 25.14 -15.23
N GLY A 83 -3.53 24.05 -14.99
CA GLY A 83 -4.96 23.89 -15.29
C GLY A 83 -5.79 23.49 -14.07
N VAL A 84 -6.95 22.86 -14.31
CA VAL A 84 -7.83 22.32 -13.25
C VAL A 84 -7.41 20.88 -12.95
N TYR A 85 -7.06 20.63 -11.70
CA TYR A 85 -6.64 19.31 -11.21
C TYR A 85 -7.00 19.15 -9.73
N GLN A 86 -6.96 17.91 -9.26
CA GLN A 86 -7.00 17.56 -7.83
C GLN A 86 -5.67 16.91 -7.44
N SER A 87 -5.01 17.45 -6.43
CA SER A 87 -3.80 16.85 -5.87
C SER A 87 -4.16 15.83 -4.81
N MET A 88 -3.42 14.70 -4.81
CA MET A 88 -3.54 13.63 -3.83
C MET A 88 -2.16 13.33 -3.26
N ALA A 89 -2.04 13.37 -1.94
CA ALA A 89 -0.85 12.92 -1.22
C ALA A 89 -0.99 11.43 -0.91
N LEU A 90 -0.15 10.62 -1.53
CA LEU A 90 -0.11 9.17 -1.39
C LEU A 90 1.23 8.75 -0.78
N SER A 91 1.31 7.51 -0.29
CA SER A 91 2.57 6.94 0.18
C SER A 91 2.56 5.43 0.16
N ASN A 92 3.63 4.84 -0.36
CA ASN A 92 3.91 3.42 -0.15
C ASN A 92 4.42 3.20 1.27
N VAL A 93 4.28 1.99 1.79
CA VAL A 93 4.93 1.58 3.05
C VAL A 93 6.02 0.57 2.72
N LEU A 94 7.26 0.87 3.12
CA LEU A 94 8.45 0.08 2.78
C LEU A 94 9.23 -0.30 4.03
N ALA A 95 9.63 -1.56 4.11
CA ALA A 95 10.51 -2.07 5.15
C ALA A 95 11.63 -2.92 4.54
N VAL A 96 12.75 -3.02 5.22
CA VAL A 96 13.92 -3.73 4.73
C VAL A 96 14.43 -4.77 5.73
N LEU A 97 14.76 -5.95 5.22
CA LEU A 97 15.56 -6.97 5.89
C LEU A 97 16.90 -7.06 5.15
N PRO A 98 18.00 -6.55 5.75
CA PRO A 98 19.30 -6.56 5.08
C PRO A 98 19.81 -7.97 4.78
N GLY A 99 20.24 -8.17 3.55
CA GLY A 99 20.92 -9.39 3.11
C GLY A 99 22.43 -9.33 3.26
N LYS A 100 23.11 -10.41 2.89
CA LYS A 100 24.57 -10.44 2.79
C LYS A 100 25.08 -9.58 1.63
N LYS A 101 24.34 -9.61 0.51
CA LYS A 101 24.55 -8.74 -0.64
C LYS A 101 23.65 -7.52 -0.50
N THR A 102 24.25 -6.37 -0.28
CA THR A 102 23.54 -5.11 0.01
C THR A 102 23.16 -4.32 -1.24
N ASP A 103 23.69 -4.71 -2.39
CA ASP A 103 23.45 -4.12 -3.70
C ASP A 103 22.48 -4.94 -4.58
N GLU A 104 22.08 -6.13 -4.10
CA GLU A 104 21.06 -6.97 -4.74
C GLU A 104 19.77 -7.00 -3.89
N TYR A 105 18.62 -6.80 -4.54
CA TYR A 105 17.34 -6.72 -3.87
C TYR A 105 16.34 -7.75 -4.39
N VAL A 106 15.51 -8.25 -3.48
CA VAL A 106 14.28 -8.97 -3.79
C VAL A 106 13.14 -8.18 -3.18
N VAL A 107 12.14 -7.82 -3.98
CA VAL A 107 10.94 -7.11 -3.51
C VAL A 107 9.80 -8.10 -3.37
N VAL A 108 9.19 -8.12 -2.19
CA VAL A 108 7.96 -8.88 -1.90
C VAL A 108 6.88 -7.85 -1.58
N GLY A 109 5.86 -7.73 -2.44
CA GLY A 109 4.90 -6.65 -2.31
C GLY A 109 3.46 -7.03 -2.61
N ALA A 110 2.56 -6.19 -2.10
CA ALA A 110 1.13 -6.19 -2.38
C ALA A 110 0.61 -4.75 -2.30
N HIS A 111 -0.48 -4.41 -2.99
CA HIS A 111 -1.10 -3.11 -2.78
C HIS A 111 -2.00 -3.11 -1.54
N LEU A 112 -2.09 -1.96 -0.89
CA LEU A 112 -2.82 -1.80 0.36
C LEU A 112 -4.17 -1.09 0.20
N ASP A 113 -4.33 -0.33 -0.87
CA ASP A 113 -5.56 0.39 -1.20
C ASP A 113 -6.61 -0.51 -1.85
N HIS A 114 -7.85 -0.03 -1.90
CA HIS A 114 -8.94 -0.63 -2.66
C HIS A 114 -9.94 0.47 -3.08
N GLU A 115 -11.08 0.09 -3.60
CA GLU A 115 -12.05 0.94 -4.31
C GLU A 115 -12.78 1.97 -3.41
N GLY A 116 -12.91 1.72 -2.10
CA GLY A 116 -13.57 2.66 -1.19
C GLY A 116 -15.09 2.47 -1.05
N VAL A 117 -15.81 3.58 -0.94
CA VAL A 117 -17.27 3.61 -0.75
C VAL A 117 -17.96 4.22 -1.96
N TYR A 118 -18.97 3.55 -2.50
CA TYR A 118 -19.78 4.02 -3.60
C TYR A 118 -21.22 4.26 -3.15
N ASN A 119 -21.63 5.52 -3.09
CA ASN A 119 -22.96 5.91 -2.59
C ASN A 119 -24.11 5.73 -3.58
N ASP A 120 -23.80 5.51 -4.85
CA ASP A 120 -24.73 5.38 -5.96
C ASP A 120 -25.13 3.92 -6.26
N VAL A 121 -24.59 2.96 -5.50
CA VAL A 121 -24.98 1.55 -5.62
C VAL A 121 -26.07 1.17 -4.59
N ALA A 122 -26.91 0.21 -4.95
CA ALA A 122 -27.88 -0.38 -4.04
C ALA A 122 -27.24 -1.49 -3.20
N GLY A 123 -27.65 -1.63 -1.93
CA GLY A 123 -27.14 -2.65 -1.03
C GLY A 123 -25.87 -2.22 -0.31
N ASP A 124 -24.90 -3.12 -0.20
CA ASP A 124 -23.60 -2.84 0.42
C ASP A 124 -22.81 -1.87 -0.44
N LYS A 125 -22.35 -0.80 0.18
CA LYS A 125 -21.66 0.32 -0.47
C LYS A 125 -20.17 0.31 -0.25
N ILE A 126 -19.69 -0.50 0.68
CA ILE A 126 -18.29 -0.58 1.05
C ILE A 126 -17.62 -1.72 0.29
N TYR A 127 -16.67 -1.36 -0.55
CA TYR A 127 -15.83 -2.33 -1.22
C TYR A 127 -14.69 -2.72 -0.27
N ASN A 128 -14.93 -3.74 0.55
CA ASN A 128 -14.01 -4.13 1.63
C ASN A 128 -12.66 -4.66 1.14
N GLY A 129 -12.58 -5.24 -0.06
CA GLY A 129 -11.33 -5.71 -0.65
C GLY A 129 -10.61 -6.78 0.17
N ALA A 130 -11.34 -7.82 0.61
CA ALA A 130 -10.74 -8.93 1.37
C ALA A 130 -9.76 -9.73 0.51
N ASP A 131 -10.19 -10.11 -0.69
CA ASP A 131 -9.37 -10.81 -1.69
C ASP A 131 -8.45 -9.83 -2.42
N ASP A 132 -8.98 -8.70 -2.85
CA ASP A 132 -8.28 -7.62 -3.52
C ASP A 132 -8.12 -6.38 -2.62
N ASN A 133 -7.02 -6.14 -1.90
CA ASN A 133 -5.88 -7.05 -1.80
C ASN A 133 -5.41 -7.18 -0.34
N ALA A 134 -6.37 -7.21 0.62
CA ALA A 134 -6.04 -7.50 2.01
C ALA A 134 -5.36 -8.87 2.18
N SER A 135 -5.74 -9.84 1.34
CA SER A 135 -5.13 -11.18 1.31
C SER A 135 -3.65 -11.13 0.94
N GLY A 136 -3.28 -10.36 -0.08
CA GLY A 136 -1.89 -10.15 -0.48
C GLY A 136 -1.09 -9.41 0.59
N VAL A 137 -1.66 -8.37 1.20
CA VAL A 137 -1.04 -7.67 2.34
C VAL A 137 -0.81 -8.63 3.50
N ALA A 138 -1.79 -9.47 3.84
CA ALA A 138 -1.65 -10.49 4.87
C ALA A 138 -0.53 -11.48 4.54
N ALA A 139 -0.44 -11.93 3.29
CA ALA A 139 0.63 -12.81 2.83
C ALA A 139 2.02 -12.17 3.00
N VAL A 140 2.20 -10.92 2.55
CA VAL A 140 3.47 -10.19 2.70
C VAL A 140 3.84 -10.03 4.18
N LEU A 141 2.89 -9.70 5.06
CA LEU A 141 3.13 -9.59 6.50
C LEU A 141 3.53 -10.94 7.12
N GLN A 142 2.90 -12.04 6.70
CA GLN A 142 3.25 -13.36 7.19
C GLN A 142 4.61 -13.85 6.68
N ILE A 143 4.95 -13.58 5.42
CA ILE A 143 6.27 -13.87 4.85
C ILE A 143 7.34 -13.08 5.60
N MET A 144 7.11 -11.80 5.83
CA MET A 144 7.99 -10.91 6.61
C MET A 144 8.28 -11.48 8.02
N LYS A 145 7.22 -11.85 8.75
CA LYS A 145 7.34 -12.45 10.09
C LYS A 145 8.09 -13.78 10.06
N ALA A 146 7.88 -14.61 9.02
CA ALA A 146 8.58 -15.87 8.87
C ALA A 146 10.09 -15.66 8.62
N PHE A 147 10.46 -14.70 7.78
CA PHE A 147 11.88 -14.33 7.57
C PHE A 147 12.54 -13.91 8.87
N VAL A 148 11.91 -13.00 9.61
CA VAL A 148 12.44 -12.52 10.91
C VAL A 148 12.54 -13.67 11.93
N ALA A 149 11.51 -14.49 12.05
CA ALA A 149 11.48 -15.61 13.01
C ALA A 149 12.52 -16.70 12.68
N SER A 150 12.90 -16.85 11.41
CA SER A 150 13.95 -17.79 11.02
C SER A 150 15.32 -17.45 11.58
N GLY A 151 15.57 -16.18 11.89
CA GLY A 151 16.90 -15.68 12.31
C GLY A 151 17.98 -15.78 11.22
N VAL A 152 17.62 -16.20 10.01
CA VAL A 152 18.57 -16.40 8.91
C VAL A 152 18.69 -15.09 8.13
N GLN A 153 19.91 -14.58 7.99
CA GLN A 153 20.18 -13.47 7.10
C GLN A 153 20.06 -13.93 5.64
N PRO A 154 19.17 -13.32 4.84
CA PRO A 154 19.00 -13.71 3.44
C PRO A 154 20.26 -13.39 2.61
N GLU A 155 20.42 -14.05 1.49
CA GLU A 155 21.54 -13.81 0.58
C GLU A 155 21.45 -12.39 -0.05
N ARG A 156 20.24 -12.00 -0.50
CA ARG A 156 19.91 -10.68 -1.01
C ARG A 156 19.11 -9.89 0.00
N THR A 157 19.23 -8.59 -0.03
CA THR A 157 18.37 -7.70 0.76
C THR A 157 16.91 -7.89 0.33
N VAL A 158 16.01 -8.11 1.31
CA VAL A 158 14.57 -8.26 1.04
C VAL A 158 13.86 -6.96 1.40
N VAL A 159 13.12 -6.43 0.45
CA VAL A 159 12.26 -5.26 0.64
C VAL A 159 10.80 -5.75 0.69
N PHE A 160 10.12 -5.45 1.78
CA PHE A 160 8.68 -5.66 1.91
C PHE A 160 7.97 -4.36 1.55
N ALA A 161 7.16 -4.40 0.49
CA ALA A 161 6.54 -3.23 -0.09
C ALA A 161 5.00 -3.34 -0.06
N PHE A 162 4.35 -2.28 0.42
CA PHE A 162 2.90 -2.16 0.42
C PHE A 162 2.56 -0.91 -0.40
N TRP A 163 2.07 -1.15 -1.61
CA TRP A 163 1.87 -0.13 -2.62
C TRP A 163 0.56 0.62 -2.41
N ASP A 164 0.56 1.94 -2.67
CA ASP A 164 -0.64 2.77 -2.62
C ASP A 164 -1.03 3.25 -4.02
N GLY A 165 -2.33 3.41 -4.27
CA GLY A 165 -2.84 3.90 -5.55
C GLY A 165 -2.75 2.88 -6.68
N GLU A 166 -2.85 1.60 -6.39
CA GLU A 166 -2.91 0.53 -7.38
C GLU A 166 -4.18 0.64 -8.21
N GLU A 167 -5.34 0.76 -7.55
CA GLU A 167 -6.68 0.78 -8.16
C GLU A 167 -6.94 1.98 -9.08
N ILE A 168 -6.13 3.01 -8.94
CA ILE A 168 -6.22 4.22 -9.77
C ILE A 168 -5.12 4.31 -10.83
N GLY A 169 -4.39 3.21 -11.07
CA GLY A 169 -3.48 3.07 -12.20
C GLY A 169 -2.06 2.66 -11.86
N LEU A 170 -1.86 1.76 -10.89
CA LEU A 170 -0.55 1.22 -10.48
C LEU A 170 0.44 2.33 -10.08
N LEU A 171 -0.03 3.36 -9.36
CA LEU A 171 0.74 4.58 -9.19
C LEU A 171 1.95 4.44 -8.26
N GLY A 172 1.86 3.54 -7.27
CA GLY A 172 2.89 3.39 -6.26
C GLY A 172 4.01 2.40 -6.61
N SER A 173 3.77 1.49 -7.55
CA SER A 173 4.70 0.41 -7.90
C SER A 173 5.65 0.75 -9.03
#